data_b41d13b669741a5454165f72bc37b398
#
_entry.id   b41d13b669741a5454165f72bc37b398
#
_cell.length_a   1.000
_cell.length_b   1.000
_cell.length_c   1.000
_cell.angle_alpha   90.00
_cell.angle_beta   90.00
_cell.angle_gamma   90.00
#
_symmetry.space_group_name_H-M   'P 1'
#
loop_
_entity.id
_entity.type
_entity.pdbx_description
1 polymer ?
#
loop_
_entity_poly.entity_id
_entity_poly.type
_entity_poly.pdbx_seq_one_letter_code
_entity_poly.pdbx_strand_id
1 'polypeptide(L)'
;MAAGEQVIRAPAQLGVLLKGIRRQLGLSQQELALKAGGTSQARLSQLELQPGRLTVERLLLILAALDLELVVRPRQSGNEPAEW
;
A
#
# COMPACT_ATOMS: atom_id res chain seq x y z
N MET A 1 10.46 -7.50 -10.24
CA MET A 1 9.08 -7.10 -10.13
C MET A 1 8.33 -8.02 -9.18
N ALA A 2 7.56 -7.44 -8.33
CA ALA A 2 6.76 -8.24 -7.42
C ALA A 2 5.70 -8.95 -8.24
N ALA A 3 5.77 -10.25 -8.25
CA ALA A 3 4.75 -11.04 -8.91
C ALA A 3 3.96 -11.72 -7.83
N GLY A 4 2.68 -11.57 -7.87
CA GLY A 4 1.82 -12.24 -6.95
C GLY A 4 1.33 -11.36 -5.83
N GLU A 5 0.54 -11.94 -5.00
CA GLU A 5 -0.19 -11.23 -3.98
C GLU A 5 0.64 -11.08 -2.72
N GLN A 6 0.40 -9.97 -2.03
CA GLN A 6 1.02 -9.72 -0.73
C GLN A 6 -0.09 -9.67 0.31
N VAL A 7 0.08 -10.44 1.38
CA VAL A 7 -0.90 -10.46 2.46
C VAL A 7 -0.47 -9.44 3.51
N ILE A 8 -1.35 -8.49 3.79
CA ILE A 8 -1.09 -7.44 4.77
C ILE A 8 -1.96 -7.69 5.99
N ARG A 9 -1.34 -7.87 7.14
CA ARG A 9 -2.08 -8.11 8.38
C ARG A 9 -1.84 -7.04 9.43
N ALA A 10 -0.92 -6.11 9.16
CA ALA A 10 -0.62 -5.03 10.08
C ALA A 10 -0.21 -3.79 9.29
N PRO A 11 -0.47 -2.59 9.81
CA PRO A 11 -0.14 -1.37 9.07
C PRO A 11 1.34 -1.27 8.70
N ALA A 12 2.24 -1.74 9.58
CA ALA A 12 3.68 -1.64 9.28
C ALA A 12 4.05 -2.41 8.02
N GLN A 13 3.40 -3.55 7.78
CA GLN A 13 3.66 -4.33 6.56
C GLN A 13 3.27 -3.55 5.31
N LEU A 14 2.17 -2.81 5.40
CA LEU A 14 1.71 -2.00 4.28
C LEU A 14 2.73 -0.92 3.93
N GLY A 15 3.28 -0.24 4.96
CA GLY A 15 4.27 0.80 4.71
C GLY A 15 5.51 0.27 4.02
N VAL A 16 6.02 -0.87 4.49
CA VAL A 16 7.19 -1.50 3.88
C VAL A 16 6.90 -1.89 2.42
N LEU A 17 5.73 -2.46 2.18
CA LEU A 17 5.35 -2.87 0.84
C LEU A 17 5.26 -1.68 -0.11
N LEU A 18 4.56 -0.63 0.29
CA LEU A 18 4.37 0.53 -0.57
C LEU A 18 5.71 1.18 -0.91
N LYS A 19 6.58 1.33 0.09
CA LYS A 19 7.90 1.91 -0.13
C LYS A 19 8.74 1.04 -1.07
N GLY A 20 8.69 -0.27 -0.87
CA GLY A 20 9.45 -1.20 -1.69
C GLY A 20 9.03 -1.15 -3.15
N ILE A 21 7.73 -1.16 -3.40
CA ILE A 21 7.22 -1.11 -4.76
C ILE A 21 7.53 0.25 -5.41
N ARG A 22 7.38 1.33 -4.64
CA ARG A 22 7.73 2.65 -5.14
C ARG A 22 9.18 2.67 -5.65
N ARG A 23 10.09 2.11 -4.85
CA ARG A 23 11.51 2.06 -5.22
C ARG A 23 11.77 1.16 -6.43
N GLN A 24 11.08 0.04 -6.50
CA GLN A 24 11.20 -0.85 -7.65
C GLN A 24 10.78 -0.17 -8.94
N LEU A 25 9.79 0.70 -8.86
CA LEU A 25 9.32 1.46 -10.01
C LEU A 25 10.18 2.69 -10.30
N GLY A 26 11.19 2.94 -9.49
CA GLY A 26 12.08 4.07 -9.68
C GLY A 26 11.46 5.42 -9.36
N LEU A 27 10.40 5.44 -8.53
CA LEU A 27 9.70 6.67 -8.20
C LEU A 27 10.24 7.27 -6.90
N SER A 28 10.48 8.58 -6.92
CA SER A 28 10.74 9.30 -5.69
C SER A 28 9.43 9.48 -4.92
N GLN A 29 9.54 9.86 -3.66
CA GLN A 29 8.34 10.19 -2.88
C GLN A 29 7.56 11.33 -3.53
N GLN A 30 8.26 12.32 -4.05
CA GLN A 30 7.61 13.44 -4.71
C GLN A 30 6.86 13.01 -5.96
N GLU A 31 7.47 12.15 -6.76
CA GLU A 31 6.84 11.66 -7.98
C GLU A 31 5.58 10.84 -7.66
N LEU A 32 5.67 9.97 -6.67
CA LEU A 32 4.50 9.21 -6.27
C LEU A 32 3.41 10.11 -5.71
N ALA A 33 3.80 11.10 -4.91
CA ALA A 33 2.82 12.02 -4.33
C ALA A 33 2.03 12.75 -5.41
N LEU A 34 2.69 13.17 -6.48
CA LEU A 34 2.00 13.82 -7.59
C LEU A 34 1.05 12.86 -8.30
N LYS A 35 1.48 11.61 -8.50
CA LYS A 35 0.64 10.62 -9.17
C LYS A 35 -0.54 10.19 -8.31
N ALA A 36 -0.42 10.30 -7.01
CA ALA A 36 -1.44 9.84 -6.07
C ALA A 36 -2.39 10.97 -5.66
N GLY A 37 -2.74 11.83 -6.60
CA GLY A 37 -3.72 12.88 -6.35
C GLY A 37 -3.14 14.19 -5.90
N GLY A 38 -1.82 14.38 -6.06
CA GLY A 38 -1.19 15.66 -5.77
C GLY A 38 -0.95 15.90 -4.29
N THR A 39 -0.79 14.86 -3.51
CA THR A 39 -0.41 15.03 -2.10
C THR A 39 1.04 15.53 -2.02
N SER A 40 1.44 16.04 -0.86
CA SER A 40 2.81 16.53 -0.70
C SER A 40 3.77 15.39 -0.43
N GLN A 41 5.05 15.63 -0.78
CA GLN A 41 6.09 14.65 -0.50
C GLN A 41 6.22 14.41 1.01
N ALA A 42 6.09 15.47 1.81
CA ALA A 42 6.18 15.34 3.27
C ALA A 42 5.06 14.45 3.80
N ARG A 43 3.85 14.60 3.26
CA ARG A 43 2.73 13.77 3.69
C ARG A 43 2.94 12.32 3.29
N LEU A 44 3.44 12.07 2.07
CA LEU A 44 3.70 10.72 1.64
C LEU A 44 4.78 10.07 2.51
N SER A 45 5.81 10.83 2.86
CA SER A 45 6.86 10.33 3.75
C SER A 45 6.26 9.88 5.09
N GLN A 46 5.37 10.68 5.65
CA GLN A 46 4.69 10.32 6.90
C GLN A 46 3.85 9.07 6.74
N LEU A 47 3.17 8.93 5.62
CA LEU A 47 2.31 7.77 5.38
C LEU A 47 3.12 6.49 5.24
N GLU A 48 4.31 6.57 4.65
CA GLU A 48 5.19 5.41 4.58
C GLU A 48 5.71 4.99 5.95
N LEU A 49 5.93 5.95 6.84
CA LEU A 49 6.40 5.68 8.19
C LEU A 49 5.29 5.28 9.14
N GLN A 50 4.09 5.84 8.95
CA GLN A 50 2.96 5.58 9.83
C GLN A 50 1.73 5.22 9.00
N PRO A 51 1.76 4.06 8.33
CA PRO A 51 0.68 3.69 7.43
C PRO A 51 -0.65 3.47 8.15
N GLY A 52 -0.64 3.31 9.46
CA GLY A 52 -1.89 3.20 10.22
C GLY A 52 -2.75 4.44 10.18
N ARG A 53 -2.19 5.56 9.73
CA ARG A 53 -2.94 6.81 9.58
C ARG A 53 -3.53 7.01 8.19
N LEU A 54 -3.27 6.08 7.29
CA LEU A 54 -3.84 6.16 5.94
C LEU A 54 -5.35 6.00 5.99
N THR A 55 -6.05 6.90 5.30
CA THR A 55 -7.46 6.67 5.02
C THR A 55 -7.58 5.69 3.86
N VAL A 56 -8.73 5.04 3.74
CA VAL A 56 -8.98 4.15 2.62
C VAL A 56 -8.88 4.92 1.29
N GLU A 57 -9.40 6.12 1.28
CA GLU A 57 -9.35 6.95 0.07
C GLU A 57 -7.92 7.19 -0.38
N ARG A 58 -7.05 7.59 0.54
CA ARG A 58 -5.64 7.82 0.22
C ARG A 58 -4.93 6.55 -0.20
N LEU A 59 -5.24 5.47 0.49
CA LEU A 59 -4.65 4.19 0.16
C LEU A 59 -4.98 3.80 -1.28
N LEU A 60 -6.24 3.94 -1.67
CA LEU A 60 -6.66 3.58 -3.02
C LEU A 60 -5.98 4.45 -4.07
N LEU A 61 -5.78 5.74 -3.77
CA LEU A 61 -5.06 6.62 -4.69
C LEU A 61 -3.61 6.21 -4.84
N ILE A 62 -2.95 5.85 -3.74
CA ILE A 62 -1.55 5.42 -3.78
C ILE A 62 -1.43 4.10 -4.53
N LEU A 63 -2.33 3.16 -4.26
CA LEU A 63 -2.30 1.87 -4.94
C LEU A 63 -2.47 2.06 -6.45
N ALA A 64 -3.41 2.90 -6.86
CA ALA A 64 -3.62 3.17 -8.28
C ALA A 64 -2.37 3.77 -8.92
N ALA A 65 -1.71 4.69 -8.21
CA ALA A 65 -0.49 5.32 -8.71
C ALA A 65 0.66 4.32 -8.87
N LEU A 66 0.64 3.26 -8.07
CA LEU A 66 1.65 2.20 -8.13
C LEU A 66 1.21 1.03 -9.01
N ASP A 67 0.09 1.15 -9.67
CA ASP A 67 -0.49 0.10 -10.50
C ASP A 67 -0.81 -1.15 -9.69
N LEU A 68 -1.31 -0.93 -8.49
CA LEU A 68 -1.75 -1.98 -7.59
C LEU A 68 -3.24 -1.88 -7.36
N GLU A 69 -3.81 -2.95 -6.83
CA GLU A 69 -5.23 -2.94 -6.47
C GLU A 69 -5.44 -3.60 -5.13
N LEU A 70 -6.51 -3.22 -4.47
CA LEU A 70 -6.87 -3.78 -3.17
C LEU A 70 -7.86 -4.93 -3.40
N VAL A 71 -7.58 -6.06 -2.77
CA VAL A 71 -8.42 -7.25 -2.89
C VAL A 71 -8.83 -7.68 -1.48
N VAL A 72 -10.08 -8.05 -1.34
CA VAL A 72 -10.59 -8.60 -0.09
C VAL A 72 -10.99 -10.05 -0.34
N ARG A 73 -10.47 -10.94 0.48
CA ARG A 73 -10.75 -12.37 0.33
C ARG A 73 -10.83 -13.02 1.71
N PRO A 74 -11.46 -14.19 1.80
CA PRO A 74 -11.46 -14.93 3.06
C PRO A 74 -10.04 -15.23 3.49
N ARG A 75 -9.80 -15.18 4.79
CA ARG A 75 -8.47 -15.45 5.33
C ARG A 75 -8.12 -16.91 5.09
N GLN A 76 -6.95 -17.14 4.53
CA GLN A 76 -6.43 -18.48 4.33
C GLN A 76 -5.53 -18.80 5.50
N SER A 77 -6.09 -19.42 6.51
CA SER A 77 -5.37 -19.65 7.75
C SER A 77 -5.20 -21.15 8.04
N GLY A 78 -5.11 -21.93 6.99
CA GLY A 78 -4.85 -23.35 7.18
C GLY A 78 -6.06 -24.11 7.65
N ASN A 79 -6.12 -24.41 8.92
CA ASN A 79 -7.13 -25.31 9.43
C ASN A 79 -8.40 -24.64 9.92
N GLU A 80 -8.45 -23.33 9.87
CA GLU A 80 -9.59 -22.62 10.40
C GLU A 80 -10.63 -22.37 9.33
N PRO A 81 -11.89 -22.75 9.58
CA PRO A 81 -12.94 -22.42 8.62
C PRO A 81 -13.16 -20.92 8.60
N ALA A 82 -13.54 -20.43 7.43
CA ALA A 82 -13.91 -19.03 7.29
C ALA A 82 -15.29 -18.84 7.91
N GLU A 83 -15.41 -17.85 8.78
CA GLU A 83 -16.69 -17.54 9.40
C GLU A 83 -17.04 -16.10 9.07
N TRP A 84 -17.96 -15.96 8.17
CA TRP A 84 -18.37 -14.65 7.66
C TRP A 84 -19.83 -14.36 7.87
#